data_c7d80ed05e6ecdf6c597a603001038b8
#
_entry.id   c7d80ed05e6ecdf6c597a603001038b8
#
_cell.length_a   1.000
_cell.length_b   1.000
_cell.length_c   1.000
_cell.angle_alpha   90.00
_cell.angle_beta   90.00
_cell.angle_gamma   90.00
#
_symmetry.space_group_name_H-M   'P 1'
#
loop_
_entity.id
_entity.type
_entity.pdbx_description
1 polymer ?
#
loop_
_entity_poly.entity_id
_entity_poly.type
_entity_poly.pdbx_seq_one_letter_code
_entity_poly.pdbx_strand_id
1 'polypeptide(L)'
;MPRSSVTRTVPRIALYSHDTMGLGHIRRNTLLAQTLIRPPLSADVLLVSGIRESGAFPLPRGIDSITLPAYQKQPDGSYRPRALGLSLQELIDLRARTILAALTAFAPGLFIVDNVPRGALAELDSVLPVLRARGTRIVLGLRDIIDTPDVVARQWEKQQNASALEQWFDAIWIYGDTRLYDTVAAYGLNHLNGVQVT
;
A
#
# COMPACT_ATOMS: atom_id res chain seq x y z
N MET A 1 -4.14 -13.31 44.82
CA MET A 1 -4.83 -13.39 43.53
C MET A 1 -3.79 -13.12 42.46
N PRO A 2 -3.46 -14.07 41.56
CA PRO A 2 -2.51 -13.79 40.47
C PRO A 2 -3.19 -12.86 39.45
N ARG A 3 -2.52 -11.74 39.18
CA ARG A 3 -2.90 -10.86 38.06
C ARG A 3 -2.67 -11.63 36.77
N SER A 4 -3.72 -11.89 35.99
CA SER A 4 -3.59 -12.46 34.67
C SER A 4 -2.78 -11.46 33.83
N SER A 5 -1.59 -11.83 33.44
CA SER A 5 -0.78 -11.09 32.46
C SER A 5 -1.51 -11.21 31.12
N VAL A 6 -2.27 -10.19 30.75
CA VAL A 6 -2.74 -10.05 29.38
C VAL A 6 -1.47 -9.90 28.53
N THR A 7 -1.09 -10.95 27.85
CA THR A 7 -0.01 -10.92 26.84
C THR A 7 -0.47 -9.95 25.75
N ARG A 8 0.01 -8.71 25.81
CA ARG A 8 -0.26 -7.70 24.80
C ARG A 8 0.42 -8.16 23.50
N THR A 9 -0.36 -8.69 22.57
CA THR A 9 0.14 -9.03 21.25
C THR A 9 0.58 -7.75 20.56
N VAL A 10 1.83 -7.70 20.11
CA VAL A 10 2.37 -6.56 19.37
C VAL A 10 1.59 -6.41 18.05
N PRO A 11 1.02 -5.23 17.74
CA PRO A 11 0.34 -5.02 16.48
C PRO A 11 1.29 -5.23 15.30
N ARG A 12 0.84 -5.93 14.26
CA ARG A 12 1.58 -6.11 13.02
C ARG A 12 0.95 -5.28 11.92
N ILE A 13 1.74 -4.45 11.26
CA ILE A 13 1.30 -3.54 10.20
C ILE A 13 2.18 -3.73 8.98
N ALA A 14 1.56 -3.91 7.82
CA ALA A 14 2.28 -3.95 6.55
C ALA A 14 1.98 -2.68 5.74
N LEU A 15 3.01 -2.13 5.08
CA LEU A 15 2.87 -1.03 4.13
C LEU A 15 3.41 -1.46 2.76
N TYR A 16 2.63 -1.22 1.73
CA TYR A 16 3.00 -1.53 0.36
C TYR A 16 3.14 -0.25 -0.46
N SER A 17 4.21 -0.17 -1.25
CA SER A 17 4.39 0.84 -2.29
C SER A 17 4.86 0.20 -3.60
N HIS A 18 4.26 0.60 -4.71
CA HIS A 18 4.60 0.04 -6.03
C HIS A 18 5.94 0.55 -6.57
N ASP A 19 6.35 1.78 -6.21
CA ASP A 19 7.65 2.42 -6.49
C ASP A 19 8.21 2.14 -7.89
N THR A 20 7.51 2.58 -8.93
CA THR A 20 8.00 2.41 -10.31
C THR A 20 8.95 3.53 -10.74
N MET A 21 8.81 4.72 -10.13
CA MET A 21 9.62 5.90 -10.43
C MET A 21 9.79 6.77 -9.18
N GLY A 22 11.05 7.02 -8.81
CA GLY A 22 11.38 7.92 -7.70
C GLY A 22 11.26 7.27 -6.31
N LEU A 23 11.67 8.02 -5.28
CA LEU A 23 11.76 7.56 -3.88
C LEU A 23 10.66 8.12 -2.99
N GLY A 24 9.65 8.82 -3.56
CA GLY A 24 8.64 9.53 -2.78
C GLY A 24 7.76 8.61 -1.94
N HIS A 25 7.29 7.51 -2.54
CA HIS A 25 6.42 6.54 -1.86
C HIS A 25 7.15 5.82 -0.74
N ILE A 26 8.34 5.27 -1.02
CA ILE A 26 9.12 4.56 0.02
C ILE A 26 9.53 5.49 1.16
N ARG A 27 9.89 6.76 0.88
CA ARG A 27 10.21 7.74 1.93
C ARG A 27 9.01 8.02 2.83
N ARG A 28 7.82 8.20 2.26
CA ARG A 28 6.58 8.39 3.02
C ARG A 28 6.28 7.16 3.88
N ASN A 29 6.32 5.96 3.29
CA ASN A 29 6.07 4.73 4.02
C ASN A 29 7.09 4.49 5.14
N THR A 30 8.35 4.84 4.93
CA THR A 30 9.38 4.78 5.99
C THR A 30 9.06 5.74 7.14
N LEU A 31 8.62 6.96 6.87
CA LEU A 31 8.22 7.93 7.91
C LEU A 31 6.98 7.44 8.69
N LEU A 32 5.99 6.89 7.98
CA LEU A 32 4.83 6.27 8.62
C LEU A 32 5.25 5.11 9.52
N ALA A 33 6.09 4.20 9.01
CA ALA A 33 6.61 3.07 9.77
C ALA A 33 7.34 3.52 11.04
N GLN A 34 8.20 4.53 10.94
CA GLN A 34 8.91 5.12 12.08
C GLN A 34 7.97 5.72 13.13
N THR A 35 6.79 6.16 12.73
CA THR A 35 5.75 6.65 13.66
C THR A 35 5.01 5.48 14.31
N LEU A 36 4.67 4.45 13.55
CA LEU A 36 3.90 3.29 14.00
C LEU A 36 4.65 2.42 15.02
N ILE A 37 5.99 2.37 14.97
CA ILE A 37 6.81 1.64 15.96
C ILE A 37 6.93 2.37 17.31
N ARG A 38 6.51 3.64 17.39
CA ARG A 38 6.59 4.42 18.63
C ARG A 38 5.39 4.16 19.54
N PRO A 39 5.54 4.38 20.87
CA PRO A 39 4.39 4.40 21.77
C PRO A 39 3.35 5.45 21.34
N PRO A 40 2.07 5.17 21.57
CA PRO A 40 1.49 4.03 22.32
C PRO A 40 1.32 2.75 21.50
N LEU A 41 1.51 2.77 20.18
CA LEU A 41 1.22 1.65 19.29
C LEU A 41 2.30 0.56 19.37
N SER A 42 3.57 0.93 19.25
CA SER A 42 4.72 0.03 19.35
C SER A 42 4.58 -1.20 18.44
N ALA A 43 4.20 -0.99 17.17
CA ALA A 43 3.92 -2.04 16.21
C ALA A 43 5.20 -2.64 15.62
N ASP A 44 5.13 -3.90 15.15
CA ASP A 44 6.07 -4.45 14.19
C ASP A 44 5.60 -4.09 12.78
N VAL A 45 6.49 -3.54 11.96
CA VAL A 45 6.14 -3.02 10.63
C VAL A 45 6.93 -3.71 9.54
N LEU A 46 6.22 -4.23 8.53
CA LEU A 46 6.80 -4.80 7.32
C LEU A 46 6.56 -3.88 6.13
N LEU A 47 7.64 -3.35 5.53
CA LEU A 47 7.59 -2.59 4.29
C LEU A 47 7.71 -3.53 3.09
N VAL A 48 6.81 -3.40 2.12
CA VAL A 48 6.88 -4.11 0.84
C VAL A 48 7.03 -3.06 -0.27
N SER A 49 8.20 -3.03 -0.90
CA SER A 49 8.56 -1.99 -1.87
C SER A 49 8.88 -2.57 -3.24
N GLY A 50 8.46 -1.87 -4.30
CA GLY A 50 8.77 -2.19 -5.68
C GLY A 50 10.09 -1.64 -6.19
N ILE A 51 10.90 -1.00 -5.34
CA ILE A 51 12.18 -0.41 -5.73
C ILE A 51 13.33 -0.97 -4.90
N ARG A 52 14.39 -1.46 -5.58
CA ARG A 52 15.55 -2.06 -4.92
C ARG A 52 16.34 -1.10 -4.04
N GLU A 53 16.28 0.18 -4.35
CA GLU A 53 16.92 1.27 -3.62
C GLU A 53 16.31 1.45 -2.21
N SER A 54 15.18 0.81 -1.92
CA SER A 54 14.57 0.80 -0.58
C SER A 54 15.50 0.21 0.50
N GLY A 55 16.32 -0.77 0.14
CA GLY A 55 17.32 -1.35 1.04
C GLY A 55 18.46 -0.42 1.46
N ALA A 56 18.60 0.76 0.82
CA ALA A 56 19.59 1.77 1.21
C ALA A 56 19.13 2.65 2.38
N PHE A 57 17.86 2.61 2.76
CA PHE A 57 17.35 3.38 3.89
C PHE A 57 17.61 2.62 5.20
N PRO A 58 18.26 3.26 6.20
CA PRO A 58 18.41 2.64 7.52
C PRO A 58 17.04 2.48 8.18
N LEU A 59 16.72 1.25 8.56
CA LEU A 59 15.48 0.92 9.24
C LEU A 59 15.76 0.70 10.74
N PRO A 60 15.08 1.40 11.64
CA PRO A 60 15.19 1.17 13.06
C PRO A 60 14.56 -0.17 13.47
N ARG A 61 14.90 -0.67 14.66
CA ARG A 61 14.31 -1.88 15.24
C ARG A 61 12.78 -1.79 15.25
N GLY A 62 12.11 -2.84 14.85
CA GLY A 62 10.65 -2.91 14.70
C GLY A 62 10.18 -2.68 13.26
N ILE A 63 11.09 -2.34 12.34
CA ILE A 63 10.79 -2.22 10.90
C ILE A 63 11.73 -3.14 10.12
N ASP A 64 11.15 -3.90 9.19
CA ASP A 64 11.90 -4.66 8.19
C ASP A 64 11.27 -4.51 6.81
N SER A 65 11.95 -4.94 5.75
CA SER A 65 11.48 -4.71 4.39
C SER A 65 11.67 -5.91 3.47
N ILE A 66 10.76 -6.03 2.51
CA ILE A 66 10.84 -6.91 1.35
C ILE A 66 10.91 -6.06 0.10
N THR A 67 11.94 -6.29 -0.71
CA THR A 67 12.10 -5.64 -2.01
C THR A 67 11.65 -6.58 -3.11
N LEU A 68 10.67 -6.14 -3.89
CA LEU A 68 10.16 -6.87 -5.05
C LEU A 68 10.98 -6.57 -6.31
N PRO A 69 11.08 -7.50 -7.27
CA PRO A 69 11.63 -7.21 -8.58
C PRO A 69 10.93 -6.02 -9.24
N ALA A 70 11.69 -5.07 -9.78
CA ALA A 70 11.19 -3.78 -10.20
C ALA A 70 10.60 -3.80 -11.61
N TYR A 71 9.55 -3.01 -11.81
CA TYR A 71 9.09 -2.60 -13.14
C TYR A 71 9.92 -1.44 -13.69
N GLN A 72 9.91 -1.30 -15.00
CA GLN A 72 10.40 -0.12 -15.71
C GLN A 72 9.30 0.44 -16.59
N LYS A 73 8.89 1.70 -16.32
CA LYS A 73 7.96 2.42 -17.18
C LYS A 73 8.66 2.87 -18.45
N GLN A 74 8.04 2.64 -19.60
CA GLN A 74 8.53 3.05 -20.90
C GLN A 74 8.02 4.46 -21.26
N PRO A 75 8.61 5.15 -22.24
CA PRO A 75 8.15 6.46 -22.71
C PRO A 75 6.71 6.47 -23.24
N ASP A 76 6.23 5.34 -23.78
CA ASP A 76 4.86 5.14 -24.24
C ASP A 76 3.85 4.87 -23.12
N GLY A 77 4.33 4.85 -21.85
CA GLY A 77 3.51 4.58 -20.67
C GLY A 77 3.34 3.09 -20.35
N SER A 78 3.80 2.17 -21.20
CA SER A 78 3.81 0.73 -20.94
C SER A 78 4.84 0.35 -19.86
N TYR A 79 4.75 -0.89 -19.36
CA TYR A 79 5.67 -1.43 -18.37
C TYR A 79 6.39 -2.67 -18.91
N ARG A 80 7.62 -2.87 -18.45
CA ARG A 80 8.38 -4.09 -18.65
C ARG A 80 9.16 -4.46 -17.39
N PRO A 81 9.67 -5.70 -17.28
CA PRO A 81 10.66 -6.04 -16.25
C PRO A 81 11.91 -5.16 -16.38
N ARG A 82 12.39 -4.63 -15.22
CA ARG A 82 13.56 -3.73 -15.21
C ARG A 82 14.86 -4.46 -15.48
N ALA A 83 15.04 -5.67 -14.96
CA ALA A 83 16.31 -6.39 -15.00
C ALA A 83 16.19 -7.87 -15.36
N LEU A 84 15.03 -8.50 -15.08
CA LEU A 84 14.84 -9.91 -15.37
C LEU A 84 14.41 -10.13 -16.81
N GLY A 85 14.84 -11.24 -17.42
CA GLY A 85 14.43 -11.68 -18.76
C GLY A 85 13.03 -12.34 -18.80
N LEU A 86 12.12 -11.93 -17.92
CA LEU A 86 10.74 -12.42 -17.82
C LEU A 86 9.81 -11.62 -18.74
N SER A 87 8.71 -12.22 -19.14
CA SER A 87 7.58 -11.47 -19.65
C SER A 87 6.97 -10.59 -18.56
N LEU A 88 6.20 -9.57 -18.94
CA LEU A 88 5.52 -8.71 -17.98
C LEU A 88 4.57 -9.51 -17.08
N GLN A 89 3.83 -10.47 -17.63
CA GLN A 89 2.90 -11.30 -16.87
C GLN A 89 3.61 -12.18 -15.84
N GLU A 90 4.71 -12.82 -16.22
CA GLU A 90 5.52 -13.61 -15.28
C GLU A 90 6.06 -12.76 -14.13
N LEU A 91 6.43 -11.49 -14.40
CA LEU A 91 6.86 -10.58 -13.35
C LEU A 91 5.72 -10.18 -12.43
N ILE A 92 4.53 -9.89 -12.97
CA ILE A 92 3.32 -9.59 -12.17
C ILE A 92 3.01 -10.76 -11.25
N ASP A 93 2.99 -11.98 -11.78
CA ASP A 93 2.69 -13.21 -11.04
C ASP A 93 3.73 -13.47 -9.94
N LEU A 94 5.01 -13.29 -10.25
CA LEU A 94 6.09 -13.43 -9.27
C LEU A 94 5.90 -12.46 -8.10
N ARG A 95 5.63 -11.19 -8.39
CA ARG A 95 5.42 -10.15 -7.38
C ARG A 95 4.16 -10.44 -6.55
N ALA A 96 3.03 -10.72 -7.20
CA ALA A 96 1.76 -11.02 -6.54
C ALA A 96 1.90 -12.21 -5.56
N ARG A 97 2.52 -13.31 -6.00
CA ARG A 97 2.77 -14.49 -5.14
C ARG A 97 3.74 -14.19 -4.00
N THR A 98 4.77 -13.39 -4.23
CA THR A 98 5.71 -12.98 -3.18
C THR A 98 5.01 -12.15 -2.12
N ILE A 99 4.21 -11.15 -2.52
CA ILE A 99 3.42 -10.33 -1.61
C ILE A 99 2.45 -11.19 -0.82
N LEU A 100 1.71 -12.08 -1.49
CA LEU A 100 0.73 -12.95 -0.86
C LEU A 100 1.38 -13.86 0.19
N ALA A 101 2.48 -14.51 -0.15
CA ALA A 101 3.21 -15.40 0.76
C ALA A 101 3.73 -14.65 1.97
N ALA A 102 4.36 -13.50 1.76
CA ALA A 102 4.91 -12.67 2.83
C ALA A 102 3.83 -12.15 3.77
N LEU A 103 2.75 -11.57 3.25
CA LEU A 103 1.67 -11.03 4.07
C LEU A 103 0.84 -12.12 4.74
N THR A 104 0.70 -13.29 4.12
CA THR A 104 0.07 -14.46 4.75
C THR A 104 0.87 -14.95 5.94
N ALA A 105 2.20 -15.02 5.86
CA ALA A 105 3.08 -15.44 6.94
C ALA A 105 3.21 -14.35 8.03
N PHE A 106 3.35 -13.09 7.65
CA PHE A 106 3.44 -11.96 8.58
C PHE A 106 2.13 -11.73 9.34
N ALA A 107 0.98 -12.03 8.72
CA ALA A 107 -0.39 -11.89 9.26
C ALA A 107 -0.64 -10.48 9.86
N PRO A 108 -0.61 -9.40 9.06
CA PRO A 108 -0.82 -8.05 9.55
C PRO A 108 -2.27 -7.84 9.97
N GLY A 109 -2.48 -7.13 11.10
CA GLY A 109 -3.80 -6.64 11.49
C GLY A 109 -4.24 -5.42 10.66
N LEU A 110 -3.26 -4.68 10.10
CA LEU A 110 -3.49 -3.53 9.23
C LEU A 110 -2.56 -3.61 8.01
N PHE A 111 -3.13 -3.42 6.82
CA PHE A 111 -2.40 -3.31 5.56
C PHE A 111 -2.65 -1.95 4.92
N ILE A 112 -1.62 -1.14 4.76
CA ILE A 112 -1.68 0.19 4.15
C ILE A 112 -1.13 0.08 2.73
N VAL A 113 -1.97 0.36 1.74
CA VAL A 113 -1.62 0.39 0.32
C VAL A 113 -1.38 1.84 -0.09
N ASP A 114 -0.23 2.16 -0.64
CA ASP A 114 0.11 3.52 -1.01
C ASP A 114 -0.32 3.85 -2.44
N ASN A 115 -1.15 4.86 -2.58
CA ASN A 115 -1.56 5.56 -3.80
C ASN A 115 -2.35 4.77 -4.85
N VAL A 116 -2.08 3.50 -5.08
CA VAL A 116 -2.73 2.70 -6.13
C VAL A 116 -3.42 1.48 -5.50
N PRO A 117 -4.77 1.46 -5.43
CA PRO A 117 -5.51 0.45 -4.66
C PRO A 117 -5.17 -0.99 -5.07
N ARG A 118 -5.00 -1.25 -6.35
CA ARG A 118 -4.75 -2.60 -6.88
C ARG A 118 -3.25 -2.91 -7.09
N GLY A 119 -2.35 -1.99 -6.65
CA GLY A 119 -0.93 -2.08 -6.96
C GLY A 119 -0.61 -1.65 -8.41
N ALA A 120 0.67 -1.71 -8.81
CA ALA A 120 1.12 -1.13 -10.09
C ALA A 120 0.38 -1.67 -11.32
N LEU A 121 0.14 -2.96 -11.39
CA LEU A 121 -0.47 -3.67 -12.51
C LEU A 121 -1.46 -4.71 -12.00
N ALA A 122 -2.32 -4.31 -11.07
CA ALA A 122 -3.30 -5.17 -10.42
C ALA A 122 -2.68 -6.36 -9.65
N GLU A 123 -1.41 -6.27 -9.27
CA GLU A 123 -0.69 -7.34 -8.55
C GLU A 123 -1.25 -7.62 -7.14
N LEU A 124 -2.07 -6.72 -6.59
CA LEU A 124 -2.74 -6.92 -5.30
C LEU A 124 -4.10 -7.62 -5.42
N ASP A 125 -4.63 -7.85 -6.62
CA ASP A 125 -5.95 -8.44 -6.80
C ASP A 125 -6.10 -9.84 -6.19
N SER A 126 -5.04 -10.63 -6.20
CA SER A 126 -5.02 -11.94 -5.53
C SER A 126 -4.70 -11.86 -4.03
N VAL A 127 -4.21 -10.72 -3.55
CA VAL A 127 -3.76 -10.50 -2.17
C VAL A 127 -4.89 -9.97 -1.29
N LEU A 128 -5.58 -8.92 -1.76
CA LEU A 128 -6.62 -8.20 -1.01
C LEU A 128 -7.74 -9.11 -0.49
N PRO A 129 -8.33 -10.02 -1.31
CA PRO A 129 -9.38 -10.93 -0.85
C PRO A 129 -8.91 -11.84 0.28
N VAL A 130 -7.67 -12.35 0.17
CA VAL A 130 -7.12 -13.28 1.18
C VAL A 130 -6.87 -12.57 2.50
N LEU A 131 -6.33 -11.36 2.47
CA LEU A 131 -6.12 -10.56 3.68
C LEU A 131 -7.44 -10.17 4.33
N ARG A 132 -8.42 -9.75 3.52
CA ARG A 132 -9.77 -9.43 4.00
C ARG A 132 -10.43 -10.61 4.69
N ALA A 133 -10.38 -11.80 4.09
CA ALA A 133 -10.92 -13.02 4.66
C ALA A 133 -10.25 -13.43 5.98
N ARG A 134 -9.03 -12.96 6.24
CA ARG A 134 -8.29 -13.16 7.50
C ARG A 134 -8.54 -12.08 8.55
N GLY A 135 -9.39 -11.11 8.26
CA GLY A 135 -9.71 -10.01 9.18
C GLY A 135 -8.69 -8.87 9.20
N THR A 136 -7.75 -8.83 8.24
CA THR A 136 -6.85 -7.68 8.06
C THR A 136 -7.68 -6.45 7.66
N ARG A 137 -7.49 -5.33 8.36
CA ARG A 137 -7.98 -4.02 7.93
C ARG A 137 -7.13 -3.50 6.80
N ILE A 138 -7.76 -2.99 5.74
CA ILE A 138 -7.07 -2.53 4.53
C ILE A 138 -7.37 -1.05 4.33
N VAL A 139 -6.30 -0.25 4.20
CA VAL A 139 -6.41 1.20 4.07
C VAL A 139 -5.63 1.67 2.85
N LEU A 140 -6.23 2.56 2.07
CA LEU A 140 -5.52 3.27 1.01
C LEU A 140 -4.93 4.56 1.58
N GLY A 141 -3.63 4.77 1.40
CA GLY A 141 -2.97 6.04 1.69
C GLY A 141 -2.83 6.89 0.44
N LEU A 142 -3.46 8.05 0.40
CA LEU A 142 -3.40 8.98 -0.73
C LEU A 142 -2.64 10.25 -0.34
N ARG A 143 -1.83 10.77 -1.26
CA ARG A 143 -1.42 12.18 -1.18
C ARG A 143 -2.60 13.08 -1.55
N ASP A 144 -2.58 14.31 -1.09
CA ASP A 144 -3.61 15.31 -1.34
C ASP A 144 -3.85 15.58 -2.84
N ILE A 145 -2.79 15.86 -3.60
CA ILE A 145 -2.87 16.09 -5.04
C ILE A 145 -2.23 14.91 -5.76
N ILE A 146 -3.05 14.08 -6.42
CA ILE A 146 -2.61 12.91 -7.20
C ILE A 146 -2.17 13.36 -8.60
N ASP A 147 -3.11 13.99 -9.33
CA ASP A 147 -2.98 14.56 -10.66
C ASP A 147 -4.19 15.48 -10.88
N THR A 148 -4.40 16.02 -12.09
CA THR A 148 -5.64 16.76 -12.40
C THR A 148 -6.85 15.84 -12.24
N PRO A 149 -8.01 16.36 -11.75
CA PRO A 149 -9.19 15.54 -11.49
C PRO A 149 -9.63 14.69 -12.68
N ASP A 150 -9.61 15.25 -13.88
CA ASP A 150 -9.99 14.53 -15.11
C ASP A 150 -9.04 13.37 -15.44
N VAL A 151 -7.75 13.51 -15.17
CA VAL A 151 -6.76 12.45 -15.37
C VAL A 151 -7.00 11.34 -14.36
N VAL A 152 -7.21 11.70 -13.09
CA VAL A 152 -7.51 10.73 -12.03
C VAL A 152 -8.80 9.97 -12.32
N ALA A 153 -9.88 10.67 -12.69
CA ALA A 153 -11.17 10.06 -13.01
C ALA A 153 -11.03 9.00 -14.11
N ARG A 154 -10.39 9.36 -15.25
CA ARG A 154 -10.17 8.42 -16.36
C ARG A 154 -9.29 7.23 -15.96
N GLN A 155 -8.25 7.46 -15.18
CA GLN A 155 -7.37 6.38 -14.72
C GLN A 155 -8.09 5.43 -13.75
N TRP A 156 -8.86 5.98 -12.82
CA TRP A 156 -9.61 5.20 -11.85
C TRP A 156 -10.72 4.37 -12.49
N GLU A 157 -11.42 4.94 -13.47
CA GLU A 157 -12.41 4.21 -14.27
C GLU A 157 -11.76 3.06 -15.04
N LYS A 158 -10.69 3.34 -15.80
CA LYS A 158 -9.95 2.31 -16.56
C LYS A 158 -9.43 1.19 -15.68
N GLN A 159 -8.98 1.50 -14.47
CA GLN A 159 -8.40 0.55 -13.52
C GLN A 159 -9.45 -0.06 -12.57
N GLN A 160 -10.71 0.36 -12.66
CA GLN A 160 -11.78 -0.06 -11.76
C GLN A 160 -11.43 0.15 -10.27
N ASN A 161 -10.75 1.26 -9.95
CA ASN A 161 -10.25 1.54 -8.62
C ASN A 161 -11.38 1.76 -7.61
N ALA A 162 -12.47 2.43 -8.00
CA ALA A 162 -13.63 2.65 -7.12
C ALA A 162 -14.24 1.32 -6.66
N SER A 163 -14.47 0.39 -7.59
CA SER A 163 -14.99 -0.95 -7.26
C SER A 163 -14.05 -1.72 -6.32
N ALA A 164 -12.74 -1.65 -6.56
CA ALA A 164 -11.77 -2.30 -5.68
C ALA A 164 -11.76 -1.71 -4.27
N LEU A 165 -11.92 -0.37 -4.17
CA LEU A 165 -12.02 0.31 -2.88
C LEU A 165 -13.26 -0.13 -2.10
N GLU A 166 -14.43 -0.09 -2.72
CA GLU A 166 -15.69 -0.49 -2.08
C GLU A 166 -15.69 -1.97 -1.66
N GLN A 167 -15.00 -2.82 -2.43
CA GLN A 167 -14.96 -4.25 -2.17
C GLN A 167 -13.95 -4.66 -1.08
N TRP A 168 -12.78 -4.01 -1.05
CA TRP A 168 -11.65 -4.51 -0.28
C TRP A 168 -11.16 -3.58 0.82
N PHE A 169 -11.44 -2.25 0.75
CA PHE A 169 -10.85 -1.28 1.66
C PHE A 169 -11.84 -0.86 2.77
N ASP A 170 -11.31 -0.65 3.96
CA ASP A 170 -12.05 -0.12 5.09
C ASP A 170 -12.01 1.42 5.14
N ALA A 171 -10.89 2.02 4.69
CA ALA A 171 -10.72 3.47 4.73
C ALA A 171 -9.75 3.98 3.67
N ILE A 172 -9.82 5.29 3.42
CA ILE A 172 -8.83 6.08 2.70
C ILE A 172 -8.28 7.12 3.66
N TRP A 173 -6.96 7.15 3.82
CA TRP A 173 -6.24 8.19 4.55
C TRP A 173 -5.60 9.17 3.58
N ILE A 174 -5.97 10.46 3.68
CA ILE A 174 -5.44 11.51 2.83
C ILE A 174 -4.33 12.23 3.58
N TYR A 175 -3.12 12.20 3.03
CA TYR A 175 -1.93 12.87 3.59
C TYR A 175 -1.87 14.32 3.08
N GLY A 176 -2.71 15.19 3.63
CA GLY A 176 -2.82 16.58 3.22
C GLY A 176 -3.60 17.41 4.21
N ASP A 177 -3.75 18.69 3.90
CA ASP A 177 -4.57 19.62 4.66
C ASP A 177 -5.77 20.04 3.79
N THR A 178 -6.97 19.64 4.21
CA THR A 178 -8.22 19.93 3.49
C THR A 178 -8.49 21.43 3.33
N ARG A 179 -7.87 22.29 4.16
CA ARG A 179 -7.95 23.75 4.03
C ARG A 179 -7.15 24.27 2.83
N LEU A 180 -6.17 23.50 2.36
CA LEU A 180 -5.35 23.85 1.18
C LEU A 180 -5.88 23.20 -0.09
N TYR A 181 -6.34 21.95 0.00
CA TYR A 181 -6.89 21.23 -1.14
C TYR A 181 -7.92 20.18 -0.67
N ASP A 182 -9.15 20.32 -1.16
CA ASP A 182 -10.21 19.36 -0.88
C ASP A 182 -10.12 18.15 -1.82
N THR A 183 -9.28 17.20 -1.46
CA THR A 183 -9.06 15.94 -2.18
C THR A 183 -10.34 15.13 -2.33
N VAL A 184 -11.20 15.15 -1.32
CA VAL A 184 -12.47 14.39 -1.31
C VAL A 184 -13.40 14.91 -2.39
N ALA A 185 -13.60 16.22 -2.44
CA ALA A 185 -14.45 16.86 -3.46
C ALA A 185 -13.82 16.77 -4.85
N ALA A 186 -12.49 17.00 -4.96
CA ALA A 186 -11.79 17.03 -6.24
C ALA A 186 -11.81 15.67 -6.96
N TYR A 187 -11.74 14.56 -6.23
CA TYR A 187 -11.72 13.21 -6.82
C TYR A 187 -13.00 12.40 -6.59
N GLY A 188 -14.06 13.04 -6.06
CA GLY A 188 -15.35 12.38 -5.86
C GLY A 188 -15.35 11.24 -4.86
N LEU A 189 -14.47 11.28 -3.84
CA LEU A 189 -14.30 10.17 -2.90
C LEU A 189 -15.49 9.99 -1.93
N ASN A 190 -16.34 11.01 -1.81
CA ASN A 190 -17.57 10.97 -1.01
C ASN A 190 -18.66 10.06 -1.59
N HIS A 191 -18.50 9.59 -2.83
CA HIS A 191 -19.43 8.67 -3.48
C HIS A 191 -19.10 7.18 -3.24
N LEU A 192 -17.96 6.88 -2.60
CA LEU A 192 -17.55 5.51 -2.31
C LEU A 192 -18.39 4.92 -1.17
N ASN A 193 -19.04 3.80 -1.44
CA ASN A 193 -19.89 3.12 -0.46
C ASN A 193 -19.07 2.26 0.49
N GLY A 194 -19.33 2.39 1.80
CA GLY A 194 -18.71 1.54 2.82
C GLY A 194 -17.22 1.83 3.11
N VAL A 195 -16.65 2.88 2.54
CA VAL A 195 -15.25 3.29 2.74
C VAL A 195 -15.20 4.58 3.55
N GLN A 196 -14.52 4.55 4.70
CA GLN A 196 -14.32 5.75 5.50
C GLN A 196 -13.20 6.63 4.89
N VAL A 197 -13.47 7.91 4.63
CA VAL A 197 -12.46 8.86 4.14
C VAL A 197 -12.08 9.82 5.25
N THR A 198 -10.76 9.97 5.49
CA THR A 198 -10.20 10.76 6.61
C THR A 198 -8.96 11.53 6.16
#